data_d97e2580fa2d550ee5eef67ff2e11c55
#
_entry.id   d97e2580fa2d550ee5eef67ff2e11c55
#
_cell.length_a   1.000
_cell.length_b   1.000
_cell.length_c   1.000
_cell.angle_alpha   90.00
_cell.angle_beta   90.00
_cell.angle_gamma   90.00
#
_symmetry.space_group_name_H-M   'P 1'
#
loop_
_entity.id
_entity.type
_entity.pdbx_description
1 polymer ?
#
loop_
_entity_poly.entity_id
_entity_poly.type
_entity_poly.pdbx_seq_one_letter_code
_entity_poly.pdbx_strand_id
1 'polypeptide(L)'
;ADRALQPRPRLALALGGCGALVLLALMVKAPPLWENDLAALSPVPRELLRLDQELRAALGAPEVGHLIAVAAPDAETALRHGETIAAYLDEHQKEGALTGYDGAMRYLPSARTQRQRQASLPDAATLTVNLNAALQGLPFKPGLFAPFLDAVAAARTASPLRPEGLR
;
A
#
# COMPACT_ATOMS: atom_id res chain seq x y z
N ALA A 1 -31.66 13.89 -69.02
CA ALA A 1 -32.10 12.52 -68.69
C ALA A 1 -31.72 12.18 -67.25
N ASP A 2 -32.45 12.78 -66.30
CA ASP A 2 -32.23 12.51 -64.86
C ASP A 2 -33.22 11.41 -64.44
N ARG A 3 -32.71 10.19 -64.36
CA ARG A 3 -33.39 9.12 -63.66
C ARG A 3 -33.12 9.31 -62.17
N ALA A 4 -34.00 10.08 -61.52
CA ALA A 4 -34.06 10.15 -60.07
C ALA A 4 -34.27 8.72 -59.52
N LEU A 5 -33.32 8.21 -58.78
CA LEU A 5 -33.42 6.97 -58.02
C LEU A 5 -34.57 7.14 -57.00
N GLN A 6 -35.77 6.65 -57.34
CA GLN A 6 -36.89 6.59 -56.38
C GLN A 6 -36.45 5.66 -55.22
N PRO A 7 -36.40 6.12 -54.00
CA PRO A 7 -36.04 5.28 -52.86
C PRO A 7 -37.16 4.24 -52.66
N ARG A 8 -36.81 2.97 -52.84
CA ARG A 8 -37.71 1.87 -52.53
C ARG A 8 -37.93 1.83 -51.02
N PRO A 9 -39.12 2.18 -50.50
CA PRO A 9 -39.30 2.39 -49.04
C PRO A 9 -38.98 1.14 -48.23
N ARG A 10 -39.15 -0.05 -48.80
CA ARG A 10 -38.76 -1.30 -48.15
C ARG A 10 -37.25 -1.48 -48.02
N LEU A 11 -36.46 -1.00 -48.98
CA LEU A 11 -35.01 -1.07 -48.96
C LEU A 11 -34.45 -0.06 -47.93
N ALA A 12 -35.02 1.13 -47.85
CA ALA A 12 -34.66 2.15 -46.88
C ALA A 12 -34.96 1.69 -45.43
N LEU A 13 -36.09 1.04 -45.21
CA LEU A 13 -36.46 0.46 -43.93
C LEU A 13 -35.53 -0.71 -43.53
N ALA A 14 -35.14 -1.58 -44.47
CA ALA A 14 -34.22 -2.67 -44.22
C ALA A 14 -32.80 -2.17 -43.87
N LEU A 15 -32.30 -1.17 -44.61
CA LEU A 15 -31.02 -0.55 -44.35
C LEU A 15 -31.01 0.22 -43.02
N GLY A 16 -32.08 0.92 -42.68
CA GLY A 16 -32.24 1.61 -41.39
C GLY A 16 -32.30 0.63 -40.22
N GLY A 17 -33.02 -0.48 -40.35
CA GLY A 17 -33.06 -1.55 -39.34
C GLY A 17 -31.73 -2.25 -39.14
N CYS A 18 -31.01 -2.52 -40.23
CA CYS A 18 -29.66 -3.11 -40.15
C CYS A 18 -28.66 -2.14 -39.49
N GLY A 19 -28.72 -0.85 -39.84
CA GLY A 19 -27.91 0.19 -39.22
C GLY A 19 -28.17 0.33 -37.70
N ALA A 20 -29.47 0.30 -37.31
CA ALA A 20 -29.85 0.34 -35.90
C ALA A 20 -29.34 -0.89 -35.10
N LEU A 21 -29.44 -2.09 -35.72
CA LEU A 21 -28.92 -3.32 -35.11
C LEU A 21 -27.37 -3.30 -34.94
N VAL A 22 -26.64 -2.78 -35.92
CA VAL A 22 -25.20 -2.63 -35.86
C VAL A 22 -24.82 -1.62 -34.78
N LEU A 23 -25.50 -0.48 -34.68
CA LEU A 23 -25.30 0.53 -33.64
C LEU A 23 -25.60 -0.04 -32.25
N LEU A 24 -26.68 -0.79 -32.10
CA LEU A 24 -27.00 -1.46 -30.84
C LEU A 24 -25.97 -2.51 -30.46
N ALA A 25 -25.47 -3.30 -31.40
CA ALA A 25 -24.43 -4.28 -31.18
C ALA A 25 -23.08 -3.63 -30.79
N LEU A 26 -22.76 -2.48 -31.39
CA LEU A 26 -21.59 -1.67 -31.03
C LEU A 26 -21.74 -1.09 -29.62
N MET A 27 -22.90 -0.60 -29.22
CA MET A 27 -23.17 -0.08 -27.90
C MET A 27 -23.09 -1.17 -26.81
N VAL A 28 -23.54 -2.38 -27.12
CA VAL A 28 -23.52 -3.51 -26.15
C VAL A 28 -22.13 -4.14 -26.05
N LYS A 29 -21.35 -4.13 -27.13
CA LYS A 29 -20.00 -4.74 -27.18
C LYS A 29 -18.85 -3.72 -27.18
N ALA A 30 -19.15 -2.42 -27.12
CA ALA A 30 -18.10 -1.42 -27.08
C ALA A 30 -17.27 -1.64 -25.80
N PRO A 31 -15.94 -1.85 -25.89
CA PRO A 31 -15.08 -1.75 -24.73
C PRO A 31 -15.27 -0.34 -24.13
N PRO A 32 -15.07 -0.16 -22.83
CA PRO A 32 -15.17 1.14 -22.21
C PRO A 32 -14.35 2.14 -23.02
N LEU A 33 -14.98 3.23 -23.47
CA LEU A 33 -14.32 4.29 -24.27
C LEU A 33 -13.18 4.98 -23.47
N TRP A 34 -13.12 4.70 -22.18
CA TRP A 34 -12.13 5.27 -21.27
C TRP A 34 -11.38 4.12 -20.59
N GLU A 35 -10.07 4.04 -20.88
CA GLU A 35 -9.17 3.12 -20.20
C GLU A 35 -8.68 3.77 -18.91
N ASN A 36 -9.06 3.20 -17.77
CA ASN A 36 -8.64 3.68 -16.45
C ASN A 36 -7.37 2.98 -15.95
N ASP A 37 -6.93 1.95 -16.66
CA ASP A 37 -5.72 1.22 -16.32
C ASP A 37 -4.51 1.85 -17.02
N LEU A 38 -3.70 2.58 -16.27
CA LEU A 38 -2.45 3.14 -16.76
C LEU A 38 -1.45 2.05 -17.21
N ALA A 39 -1.59 0.83 -16.71
CA ALA A 39 -0.75 -0.30 -17.13
C ALA A 39 -1.01 -0.68 -18.60
N ALA A 40 -2.20 -0.40 -19.15
CA ALA A 40 -2.52 -0.61 -20.55
C ALA A 40 -1.69 0.28 -21.50
N LEU A 41 -1.19 1.42 -21.00
CA LEU A 41 -0.29 2.34 -21.72
C LEU A 41 1.19 1.95 -21.60
N SER A 42 1.50 0.93 -20.81
CA SER A 42 2.88 0.48 -20.61
C SER A 42 3.42 -0.18 -21.86
N PRO A 43 4.64 0.18 -22.33
CA PRO A 43 5.31 -0.50 -23.44
C PRO A 43 5.79 -1.91 -23.07
N VAL A 44 5.60 -2.33 -21.81
CA VAL A 44 6.05 -3.63 -21.31
C VAL A 44 5.11 -4.73 -21.82
N PRO A 45 5.62 -5.83 -22.40
CA PRO A 45 4.82 -6.97 -22.80
C PRO A 45 3.99 -7.53 -21.63
N ARG A 46 2.74 -7.90 -21.91
CA ARG A 46 1.81 -8.41 -20.88
C ARG A 46 2.33 -9.63 -20.12
N GLU A 47 3.14 -10.47 -20.78
CA GLU A 47 3.78 -11.63 -20.16
C GLU A 47 4.75 -11.23 -19.05
N LEU A 48 5.53 -10.16 -19.25
CA LEU A 48 6.46 -9.65 -18.23
C LEU A 48 5.70 -8.98 -17.06
N LEU A 49 4.59 -8.28 -17.33
CA LEU A 49 3.75 -7.73 -16.27
C LEU A 49 3.15 -8.85 -15.41
N ARG A 50 2.70 -9.94 -16.05
CA ARG A 50 2.18 -11.11 -15.33
C ARG A 50 3.27 -11.79 -14.49
N LEU A 51 4.46 -11.98 -15.05
CA LEU A 51 5.60 -12.54 -14.32
C LEU A 51 5.97 -11.65 -13.12
N ASP A 52 5.98 -10.32 -13.28
CA ASP A 52 6.22 -9.39 -12.17
C ASP A 52 5.17 -9.55 -11.07
N GLN A 53 3.88 -9.66 -11.42
CA GLN A 53 2.81 -9.91 -10.46
C GLN A 53 2.98 -11.25 -9.71
N GLU A 54 3.32 -12.33 -10.43
CA GLU A 54 3.57 -13.65 -9.82
C GLU A 54 4.76 -13.59 -8.86
N LEU A 55 5.85 -12.92 -9.24
CA LEU A 55 7.03 -12.76 -8.39
C LEU A 55 6.72 -11.90 -7.15
N ARG A 56 6.00 -10.80 -7.30
CA ARG A 56 5.56 -9.96 -6.17
C ARG A 56 4.66 -10.73 -5.21
N ALA A 57 3.71 -11.50 -5.73
CA ALA A 57 2.86 -12.34 -4.91
C ALA A 57 3.65 -13.40 -4.14
N ALA A 58 4.64 -14.04 -4.78
CA ALA A 58 5.51 -15.03 -4.14
C ALA A 58 6.42 -14.41 -3.06
N LEU A 59 6.84 -13.15 -3.23
CA LEU A 59 7.67 -12.42 -2.27
C LEU A 59 6.84 -11.74 -1.17
N GLY A 60 5.50 -11.79 -1.24
CA GLY A 60 4.63 -11.05 -0.32
C GLY A 60 4.77 -9.53 -0.45
N ALA A 61 5.27 -9.04 -1.59
CA ALA A 61 5.41 -7.61 -1.84
C ALA A 61 4.02 -7.00 -2.10
N PRO A 62 3.65 -5.90 -1.42
CA PRO A 62 2.34 -5.28 -1.62
C PRO A 62 2.19 -4.79 -3.07
N GLU A 63 1.02 -5.02 -3.63
CA GLU A 63 0.66 -4.46 -4.93
C GLU A 63 0.44 -2.95 -4.78
N VAL A 64 1.31 -2.14 -5.40
CA VAL A 64 1.23 -0.67 -5.31
C VAL A 64 0.16 -0.17 -6.28
N GLY A 65 -1.10 -0.48 -5.98
CA GLY A 65 -2.24 -0.06 -6.79
C GLY A 65 -2.83 1.29 -6.37
N HIS A 66 -2.63 1.69 -5.11
CA HIS A 66 -3.24 2.89 -4.55
C HIS A 66 -2.23 3.69 -3.72
N LEU A 67 -2.29 5.01 -3.84
CA LEU A 67 -1.46 5.93 -3.07
C LEU A 67 -2.37 6.86 -2.25
N ILE A 68 -2.13 6.92 -0.94
CA ILE A 68 -2.78 7.89 -0.06
C ILE A 68 -1.79 9.02 0.19
N ALA A 69 -2.07 10.20 -0.34
CA ALA A 69 -1.26 11.39 -0.13
C ALA A 69 -1.80 12.18 1.08
N VAL A 70 -0.90 12.54 1.99
CA VAL A 70 -1.23 13.30 3.20
C VAL A 70 -0.54 14.65 3.14
N ALA A 71 -1.33 15.73 3.09
CA ALA A 71 -0.83 17.09 3.18
C ALA A 71 -0.82 17.55 4.65
N ALA A 72 0.29 18.16 5.08
CA ALA A 72 0.45 18.69 6.42
C ALA A 72 1.43 19.88 6.42
N PRO A 73 1.34 20.80 7.39
CA PRO A 73 2.19 21.99 7.46
C PRO A 73 3.66 21.65 7.80
N ASP A 74 3.89 20.51 8.44
CA ASP A 74 5.22 20.06 8.85
C ASP A 74 5.31 18.52 8.88
N ALA A 75 6.55 18.00 8.95
CA ALA A 75 6.82 16.57 8.92
C ALA A 75 6.23 15.81 10.12
N GLU A 76 6.27 16.39 11.33
CA GLU A 76 5.72 15.76 12.54
C GLU A 76 4.20 15.59 12.41
N THR A 77 3.50 16.61 11.91
CA THR A 77 2.06 16.54 11.67
C THR A 77 1.73 15.53 10.56
N ALA A 78 2.52 15.48 9.49
CA ALA A 78 2.37 14.47 8.43
C ALA A 78 2.51 13.04 8.97
N LEU A 79 3.53 12.78 9.80
CA LEU A 79 3.73 11.48 10.43
C LEU A 79 2.57 11.09 11.35
N ARG A 80 2.06 12.03 12.14
CA ARG A 80 0.89 11.77 13.01
C ARG A 80 -0.38 11.46 12.22
N HIS A 81 -0.64 12.17 11.12
CA HIS A 81 -1.75 11.86 10.23
C HIS A 81 -1.55 10.47 9.60
N GLY A 82 -0.32 10.17 9.14
CA GLY A 82 0.03 8.85 8.63
C GLY A 82 -0.21 7.72 9.64
N GLU A 83 0.13 7.93 10.91
CA GLU A 83 -0.14 6.98 12.00
C GLU A 83 -1.64 6.75 12.22
N THR A 84 -2.45 7.81 12.10
CA THR A 84 -3.92 7.70 12.20
C THR A 84 -4.49 6.88 11.04
N ILE A 85 -4.02 7.14 9.83
CA ILE A 85 -4.42 6.37 8.63
C ILE A 85 -3.96 4.92 8.74
N ALA A 86 -2.73 4.69 9.23
CA ALA A 86 -2.20 3.35 9.44
C ALA A 86 -3.07 2.53 10.38
N ALA A 87 -3.51 3.11 11.50
CA ALA A 87 -4.41 2.43 12.44
C ALA A 87 -5.74 2.02 11.78
N TYR A 88 -6.29 2.88 10.92
CA TYR A 88 -7.50 2.57 10.14
C TYR A 88 -7.26 1.45 9.12
N LEU A 89 -6.12 1.48 8.41
CA LEU A 89 -5.75 0.45 7.44
C LEU A 89 -5.46 -0.90 8.10
N ASP A 90 -4.88 -0.90 9.31
CA ASP A 90 -4.65 -2.12 10.10
C ASP A 90 -5.95 -2.86 10.44
N GLU A 91 -7.03 -2.14 10.71
CA GLU A 91 -8.35 -2.74 10.94
C GLU A 91 -8.89 -3.39 9.68
N HIS A 92 -8.82 -2.70 8.55
CA HIS A 92 -9.28 -3.25 7.26
C HIS A 92 -8.42 -4.40 6.74
N GLN A 93 -7.14 -4.42 7.08
CA GLN A 93 -6.27 -5.56 6.81
C GLN A 93 -6.69 -6.79 7.63
N LYS A 94 -7.07 -6.62 8.91
CA LYS A 94 -7.61 -7.73 9.75
C LYS A 94 -8.93 -8.27 9.22
N GLU A 95 -9.76 -7.42 8.65
CA GLU A 95 -11.03 -7.79 8.01
C GLU A 95 -10.84 -8.46 6.63
N GLY A 96 -9.61 -8.47 6.11
CA GLY A 96 -9.29 -9.05 4.80
C GLY A 96 -9.67 -8.16 3.61
N ALA A 97 -10.11 -6.92 3.85
CA ALA A 97 -10.43 -5.96 2.80
C ALA A 97 -9.17 -5.38 2.12
N LEU A 98 -8.02 -5.47 2.79
CA LEU A 98 -6.73 -4.99 2.34
C LEU A 98 -5.67 -6.06 2.55
N THR A 99 -4.88 -6.35 1.51
CA THR A 99 -3.79 -7.34 1.58
C THR A 99 -2.61 -6.82 2.39
N GLY A 100 -2.28 -5.53 2.24
CA GLY A 100 -1.19 -4.88 2.95
C GLY A 100 -1.06 -3.42 2.54
N TYR A 101 -0.27 -2.68 3.29
CA TYR A 101 0.09 -1.30 3.00
C TYR A 101 1.48 -1.00 3.56
N ASP A 102 2.11 0.04 3.06
CA ASP A 102 3.35 0.58 3.59
C ASP A 102 3.30 2.11 3.68
N GLY A 103 4.16 2.69 4.52
CA GLY A 103 4.19 4.13 4.69
C GLY A 103 5.33 4.62 5.57
N ALA A 104 5.69 5.91 5.42
CA ALA A 104 6.81 6.54 6.11
C ALA A 104 6.77 6.38 7.64
N MET A 105 5.58 6.39 8.26
CA MET A 105 5.38 6.25 9.70
C MET A 105 5.82 4.89 10.26
N ARG A 106 5.95 3.87 9.41
CA ARG A 106 6.46 2.54 9.82
C ARG A 106 7.96 2.60 10.10
N TYR A 107 8.70 3.37 9.31
CA TYR A 107 10.16 3.51 9.40
C TYR A 107 10.57 4.66 10.32
N LEU A 108 9.83 5.77 10.29
CA LEU A 108 10.03 6.93 11.15
C LEU A 108 8.69 7.32 11.80
N PRO A 109 8.37 6.79 12.98
CA PRO A 109 7.19 7.22 13.73
C PRO A 109 7.28 8.69 14.17
N SER A 110 6.14 9.33 14.44
CA SER A 110 6.12 10.67 15.02
C SER A 110 6.89 10.74 16.34
N ALA A 111 7.43 11.90 16.68
CA ALA A 111 8.14 12.10 17.95
C ALA A 111 7.24 11.75 19.15
N ARG A 112 5.93 11.95 19.03
CA ARG A 112 4.95 11.52 20.04
C ARG A 112 4.97 10.00 20.22
N THR A 113 4.87 9.25 19.14
CA THR A 113 4.86 7.78 19.16
C THR A 113 6.20 7.23 19.63
N GLN A 114 7.32 7.83 19.20
CA GLN A 114 8.63 7.45 19.68
C GLN A 114 8.75 7.61 21.22
N ARG A 115 8.30 8.73 21.78
CA ARG A 115 8.29 8.94 23.25
C ARG A 115 7.37 7.95 23.98
N GLN A 116 6.20 7.62 23.41
CA GLN A 116 5.31 6.61 23.99
C GLN A 116 5.99 5.23 24.03
N ARG A 117 6.68 4.84 22.95
CA ARG A 117 7.45 3.59 22.90
C ARG A 117 8.60 3.60 23.88
N GLN A 118 9.33 4.70 24.02
CA GLN A 118 10.39 4.86 25.04
C GLN A 118 9.85 4.71 26.45
N ALA A 119 8.72 5.34 26.76
CA ALA A 119 8.09 5.25 28.07
C ALA A 119 7.61 3.82 28.42
N SER A 120 7.33 2.99 27.41
CA SER A 120 6.94 1.58 27.62
C SER A 120 8.13 0.63 27.83
N LEU A 121 9.36 1.09 27.60
CA LEU A 121 10.55 0.26 27.83
C LEU A 121 10.74 0.03 29.35
N PRO A 122 10.97 -1.21 29.79
CA PRO A 122 11.19 -1.52 31.19
C PRO A 122 12.47 -0.82 31.70
N ASP A 123 12.52 -0.55 32.99
CA ASP A 123 13.78 -0.09 33.63
C ASP A 123 14.83 -1.21 33.62
N ALA A 124 16.11 -0.82 33.82
CA ALA A 124 17.25 -1.73 33.75
C ALA A 124 17.15 -2.87 34.76
N ALA A 125 16.66 -2.60 35.97
CA ALA A 125 16.54 -3.61 37.01
C ALA A 125 15.48 -4.65 36.67
N THR A 126 14.29 -4.21 36.28
CA THR A 126 13.19 -5.10 35.84
C THR A 126 13.60 -5.90 34.62
N LEU A 127 14.24 -5.27 33.62
CA LEU A 127 14.71 -5.95 32.42
C LEU A 127 15.74 -7.03 32.74
N THR A 128 16.68 -6.75 33.63
CA THR A 128 17.73 -7.71 34.05
C THR A 128 17.11 -8.91 34.77
N VAL A 129 16.14 -8.68 35.66
CA VAL A 129 15.43 -9.77 36.38
C VAL A 129 14.68 -10.65 35.40
N ASN A 130 13.92 -10.05 34.51
CA ASN A 130 13.13 -10.79 33.51
C ASN A 130 14.03 -11.56 32.54
N LEU A 131 15.11 -10.96 32.08
CA LEU A 131 16.09 -11.62 31.21
C LEU A 131 16.75 -12.81 31.91
N ASN A 132 17.21 -12.65 33.16
CA ASN A 132 17.83 -13.75 33.91
C ASN A 132 16.80 -14.89 34.14
N ALA A 133 15.54 -14.58 34.43
CA ALA A 133 14.50 -15.58 34.57
C ALA A 133 14.25 -16.33 33.25
N ALA A 134 14.18 -15.62 32.13
CA ALA A 134 14.00 -16.21 30.83
C ALA A 134 15.18 -17.07 30.35
N LEU A 135 16.37 -16.79 30.81
CA LEU A 135 17.61 -17.52 30.47
C LEU A 135 17.86 -18.75 31.33
N GLN A 136 17.05 -18.99 32.37
CA GLN A 136 17.24 -20.16 33.23
C GLN A 136 17.08 -21.47 32.43
N GLY A 137 18.07 -22.35 32.56
CA GLY A 137 18.08 -23.64 31.84
C GLY A 137 18.48 -23.57 30.36
N LEU A 138 18.80 -22.37 29.84
CA LEU A 138 19.27 -22.22 28.47
C LEU A 138 20.82 -22.19 28.41
N PRO A 139 21.43 -22.73 27.35
CA PRO A 139 22.89 -22.86 27.24
C PRO A 139 23.57 -21.57 26.80
N PHE A 140 23.22 -20.44 27.40
CA PHE A 140 23.89 -19.14 27.13
C PHE A 140 24.99 -18.82 28.13
N LYS A 141 26.07 -18.22 27.61
CA LYS A 141 27.14 -17.73 28.48
C LYS A 141 26.69 -16.53 29.31
N PRO A 142 27.07 -16.43 30.60
CA PRO A 142 26.81 -15.23 31.37
C PRO A 142 27.36 -13.98 30.69
N GLY A 143 26.60 -12.89 30.74
CA GLY A 143 26.98 -11.61 30.14
C GLY A 143 26.77 -11.48 28.61
N LEU A 144 26.34 -12.53 27.91
CA LEU A 144 26.09 -12.48 26.46
C LEU A 144 25.13 -11.34 26.05
N PHE A 145 24.16 -11.05 26.90
CA PHE A 145 23.14 -10.04 26.66
C PHE A 145 23.44 -8.66 27.27
N ALA A 146 24.65 -8.43 27.80
CA ALA A 146 25.04 -7.13 28.32
C ALA A 146 24.88 -6.00 27.28
N PRO A 147 25.31 -6.16 26.01
CA PRO A 147 25.10 -5.12 24.98
C PRO A 147 23.63 -4.80 24.73
N PHE A 148 22.72 -5.78 24.86
CA PHE A 148 21.28 -5.55 24.74
C PHE A 148 20.74 -4.70 25.91
N LEU A 149 21.17 -4.99 27.15
CA LEU A 149 20.78 -4.20 28.32
C LEU A 149 21.24 -2.76 28.18
N ASP A 150 22.49 -2.55 27.74
CA ASP A 150 23.06 -1.22 27.50
C ASP A 150 22.32 -0.48 26.39
N ALA A 151 21.99 -1.17 25.31
CA ALA A 151 21.22 -0.60 24.18
C ALA A 151 19.82 -0.15 24.63
N VAL A 152 19.12 -0.95 25.46
CA VAL A 152 17.80 -0.57 25.99
C VAL A 152 17.92 0.63 26.93
N ALA A 153 18.95 0.66 27.81
CA ALA A 153 19.20 1.80 28.69
C ALA A 153 19.45 3.09 27.88
N ALA A 154 20.26 3.02 26.84
CA ALA A 154 20.52 4.14 25.93
C ALA A 154 19.24 4.56 25.18
N ALA A 155 18.42 3.62 24.68
CA ALA A 155 17.20 3.89 23.98
C ALA A 155 16.17 4.65 24.84
N ARG A 156 16.11 4.40 26.15
CA ARG A 156 15.21 5.09 27.10
C ARG A 156 15.47 6.59 27.19
N THR A 157 16.67 7.05 26.93
CA THR A 157 17.12 8.46 27.06
C THR A 157 17.44 9.11 25.73
N ALA A 158 17.37 8.36 24.62
CA ALA A 158 17.68 8.86 23.29
C ALA A 158 16.69 9.97 22.86
N SER A 159 17.19 10.96 22.15
CA SER A 159 16.33 11.96 21.52
C SER A 159 15.52 11.32 20.38
N PRO A 160 14.24 11.71 20.18
CA PRO A 160 13.46 11.21 19.05
C PRO A 160 14.17 11.51 17.72
N LEU A 161 14.16 10.53 16.84
CA LEU A 161 14.66 10.68 15.48
C LEU A 161 13.77 11.66 14.68
N ARG A 162 14.39 12.42 13.81
CA ARG A 162 13.73 13.38 12.92
C ARG A 162 14.16 13.13 11.48
N PRO A 163 13.33 13.52 10.48
CA PRO A 163 13.68 13.32 9.08
C PRO A 163 15.02 13.91 8.68
N GLU A 164 15.39 15.05 9.26
CA GLU A 164 16.64 15.76 8.96
C GLU A 164 17.89 14.98 9.45
N GLY A 165 17.70 14.07 10.40
CA GLY A 165 18.78 13.23 10.96
C GLY A 165 18.99 11.91 10.22
N LEU A 166 18.22 11.62 9.17
CA LEU A 166 18.27 10.38 8.39
C LEU A 166 19.12 10.50 7.12
N ARG A 167 20.06 11.45 7.05
CA ARG A 167 20.97 11.65 5.90
C ARG A 167 22.17 10.75 5.99
#